data_eab0dc92af979ddd0b56a8f97d4e3c39
#
_entry.id   eab0dc92af979ddd0b56a8f97d4e3c39
#
_cell.length_a   1.000
_cell.length_b   1.000
_cell.length_c   1.000
_cell.angle_alpha   90.00
_cell.angle_beta   90.00
_cell.angle_gamma   90.00
#
_symmetry.space_group_name_H-M   'P 1'
#
loop_
_entity.id
_entity.type
_entity.pdbx_description
1 polymer ?
#
loop_
_entity_poly.entity_id
_entity_poly.type
_entity_poly.pdbx_seq_one_letter_code
_entity_poly.pdbx_strand_id
1 'polypeptide(L)'
;MNRRTFLKLSAMAPVAAQLPGTLSSASAQQKEFAPRPGTWRAYEITTRVEVLKPVGVTRAWIPLPVVESDYQKPQGSKWSGNAKVLEAANDPQYGAGMVFAEWAASEPAPFVEVVSRFQTQDRAVDWTKKTPARLDAAMVRKWTQPTDLMPTDGIVKDTADEITQGKRTDFEKVQAIYDWILANTYREPTVRGCGVGDIKAMLETKNFGGKCADLNGLFVGLSRAAGVPARDIYGIRVAPSAFGYKSLGAGSATISKAQHCRAEVFLQDYGWVAMDPADVAKAAREETAEWLKVDHPLVAAVRPKLFGGWEGNWLAYNVAHDVKLPNAQAGKVGFLMYPQAETGGERRDSLDPDTFKYTITARTL
;
A
#
# COMPACT_ATOMS: atom_id res chain seq x y z
N MET A 1 83.47 36.42 6.51
CA MET A 1 84.43 35.87 7.50
C MET A 1 83.83 34.63 8.17
N ASN A 2 84.54 33.49 8.00
CA ASN A 2 84.72 32.34 8.88
C ASN A 2 83.48 31.61 9.51
N ARG A 3 83.29 30.36 9.05
CA ARG A 3 83.67 29.04 9.67
C ARG A 3 82.75 28.60 10.79
N ARG A 4 82.23 27.42 10.92
CA ARG A 4 82.74 26.05 10.72
C ARG A 4 81.58 25.02 10.81
N THR A 5 81.63 24.03 10.01
CA THR A 5 81.16 22.66 9.96
C THR A 5 80.97 22.00 11.35
N PHE A 6 79.88 21.29 11.56
CA PHE A 6 79.88 20.02 12.33
C PHE A 6 78.82 19.06 11.83
N LEU A 7 79.27 17.98 11.23
CA LEU A 7 78.49 16.77 10.94
C LEU A 7 78.08 16.08 12.23
N LYS A 8 76.82 15.67 12.32
CA LYS A 8 76.46 14.53 13.16
C LYS A 8 75.50 13.61 12.35
N LEU A 9 75.99 12.43 12.05
CA LEU A 9 75.18 11.28 11.63
C LEU A 9 74.18 10.96 12.73
N SER A 10 72.95 10.73 12.38
CA SER A 10 71.98 10.02 13.21
C SER A 10 71.12 9.12 12.31
N ALA A 11 70.97 7.90 12.74
CA ALA A 11 70.46 6.73 12.06
C ALA A 11 69.02 6.91 11.56
N MET A 12 68.80 6.46 10.31
CA MET A 12 67.48 6.26 9.76
C MET A 12 66.83 4.98 10.35
N ALA A 13 65.73 5.17 11.06
CA ALA A 13 64.78 4.09 11.33
C ALA A 13 63.73 4.05 10.23
N PRO A 14 63.31 2.85 9.69
CA PRO A 14 62.30 2.79 8.69
C PRO A 14 60.92 3.01 9.33
N VAL A 15 60.23 4.07 8.91
CA VAL A 15 58.78 4.27 9.16
C VAL A 15 58.02 3.31 8.29
N ALA A 16 57.44 2.31 8.89
CA ALA A 16 56.46 1.43 8.24
C ALA A 16 55.23 2.27 7.88
N ALA A 17 55.05 2.50 6.58
CA ALA A 17 53.81 3.10 6.06
C ALA A 17 52.66 2.12 6.30
N GLN A 18 51.79 2.41 7.25
CA GLN A 18 50.48 1.77 7.37
C GLN A 18 49.62 2.24 6.20
N LEU A 19 49.36 1.32 5.27
CA LEU A 19 48.34 1.49 4.23
C LEU A 19 46.98 1.67 4.90
N PRO A 20 46.16 2.67 4.52
CA PRO A 20 44.82 2.77 5.02
C PRO A 20 44.05 1.55 4.54
N GLY A 21 43.58 0.72 5.50
CA GLY A 21 42.66 -0.36 5.23
C GLY A 21 41.44 0.19 4.52
N THR A 22 41.23 -0.28 3.30
CA THR A 22 39.98 -0.09 2.58
C THR A 22 38.87 -0.69 3.45
N LEU A 23 38.09 0.17 4.13
CA LEU A 23 36.80 -0.23 4.67
C LEU A 23 35.94 -0.65 3.48
N SER A 24 35.96 -1.93 3.19
CA SER A 24 34.99 -2.57 2.33
C SER A 24 33.64 -2.37 3.01
N SER A 25 32.89 -1.39 2.58
CA SER A 25 31.47 -1.31 2.88
C SER A 25 30.85 -2.57 2.28
N ALA A 26 30.60 -3.56 3.11
CA ALA A 26 29.77 -4.70 2.76
C ALA A 26 28.40 -4.13 2.41
N SER A 27 28.16 -3.86 1.13
CA SER A 27 26.81 -3.64 0.64
C SER A 27 26.06 -4.93 0.98
N ALA A 28 25.07 -4.82 1.86
CA ALA A 28 24.19 -5.94 2.16
C ALA A 28 23.67 -6.45 0.81
N GLN A 29 24.09 -7.64 0.43
CA GLN A 29 23.72 -8.24 -0.84
C GLN A 29 22.20 -8.35 -0.85
N GLN A 30 21.54 -7.62 -1.75
CA GLN A 30 20.10 -7.63 -1.90
C GLN A 30 19.67 -9.04 -2.23
N LYS A 31 18.77 -9.61 -1.42
CA LYS A 31 18.21 -10.93 -1.68
C LYS A 31 17.34 -10.89 -2.94
N GLU A 32 17.33 -11.96 -3.70
CA GLU A 32 16.39 -12.10 -4.81
C GLU A 32 14.96 -11.90 -4.30
N PHE A 33 14.18 -11.02 -4.96
CA PHE A 33 12.77 -10.81 -4.62
C PHE A 33 11.94 -12.03 -5.06
N ALA A 34 11.67 -12.93 -4.12
CA ALA A 34 11.00 -14.19 -4.37
C ALA A 34 10.01 -14.54 -3.25
N PRO A 35 8.87 -13.83 -3.15
CA PRO A 35 7.82 -14.13 -2.18
C PRO A 35 7.36 -15.58 -2.33
N ARG A 36 7.20 -16.28 -1.20
CA ARG A 36 6.76 -17.69 -1.16
C ARG A 36 5.77 -17.91 -0.04
N PRO A 37 4.56 -18.43 -0.33
CA PRO A 37 3.61 -18.82 0.70
C PRO A 37 4.17 -19.93 1.61
N GLY A 38 3.58 -20.09 2.79
CA GLY A 38 3.87 -21.17 3.72
C GLY A 38 4.41 -20.73 5.08
N THR A 39 4.99 -19.52 5.19
CA THR A 39 5.48 -18.99 6.46
C THR A 39 4.57 -17.87 6.98
N TRP A 40 3.74 -18.18 7.95
CA TRP A 40 2.90 -17.21 8.64
C TRP A 40 3.70 -16.39 9.65
N ARG A 41 3.52 -15.08 9.60
CA ARG A 41 4.12 -14.11 10.52
C ARG A 41 3.00 -13.42 11.29
N ALA A 42 3.11 -13.35 12.62
CA ALA A 42 2.14 -12.72 13.47
C ALA A 42 2.55 -11.28 13.79
N TYR A 43 1.56 -10.38 13.78
CA TYR A 43 1.76 -8.96 14.03
C TYR A 43 0.68 -8.41 14.95
N GLU A 44 1.02 -7.34 15.63
CA GLU A 44 0.10 -6.46 16.33
C GLU A 44 0.25 -5.06 15.78
N ILE A 45 -0.88 -4.43 15.46
CA ILE A 45 -0.95 -3.03 15.05
C ILE A 45 -1.75 -2.25 16.08
N THR A 46 -1.25 -1.09 16.49
CA THR A 46 -1.95 -0.15 17.36
C THR A 46 -2.19 1.14 16.61
N THR A 47 -3.46 1.54 16.52
CA THR A 47 -3.88 2.82 15.94
C THR A 47 -4.47 3.69 17.03
N ARG A 48 -3.82 4.81 17.35
CA ARG A 48 -4.32 5.83 18.27
C ARG A 48 -4.74 7.07 17.47
N VAL A 49 -5.95 7.51 17.70
CA VAL A 49 -6.57 8.67 17.04
C VAL A 49 -6.88 9.75 18.08
N GLU A 50 -6.55 10.99 17.75
CA GLU A 50 -6.82 12.19 18.54
C GLU A 50 -7.42 13.27 17.63
N VAL A 51 -8.67 13.69 17.90
CA VAL A 51 -9.30 14.78 17.14
C VAL A 51 -9.02 16.10 17.84
N LEU A 52 -8.20 16.93 17.21
CA LEU A 52 -7.79 18.21 17.76
C LEU A 52 -8.82 19.30 17.45
N LYS A 53 -8.98 20.25 18.38
CA LYS A 53 -9.91 21.39 18.24
C LYS A 53 -11.32 20.94 17.82
N PRO A 54 -11.96 20.04 18.60
CA PRO A 54 -13.30 19.55 18.26
C PRO A 54 -14.32 20.68 18.33
N VAL A 55 -15.32 20.63 17.44
CA VAL A 55 -16.46 21.57 17.41
C VAL A 55 -17.75 20.77 17.32
N GLY A 56 -18.59 20.82 18.36
CA GLY A 56 -19.82 20.03 18.38
C GLY A 56 -19.57 18.53 18.50
N VAL A 57 -20.55 17.73 18.08
CA VAL A 57 -20.43 16.26 18.09
C VAL A 57 -19.29 15.83 17.19
N THR A 58 -18.41 15.00 17.75
CA THR A 58 -17.22 14.49 17.06
C THR A 58 -17.37 12.99 16.82
N ARG A 59 -16.96 12.52 15.65
CA ARG A 59 -17.00 11.11 15.27
C ARG A 59 -15.68 10.69 14.67
N ALA A 60 -15.32 9.42 14.84
CA ALA A 60 -14.18 8.81 14.17
C ALA A 60 -14.49 7.38 13.73
N TRP A 61 -13.83 6.95 12.67
CA TRP A 61 -13.92 5.61 12.09
C TRP A 61 -12.51 5.09 11.81
N ILE A 62 -12.15 4.04 12.50
CA ILE A 62 -10.81 3.44 12.43
C ILE A 62 -10.92 2.10 11.73
N PRO A 63 -10.25 1.88 10.58
CA PRO A 63 -10.35 0.63 9.84
C PRO A 63 -9.86 -0.56 10.65
N LEU A 64 -10.61 -1.66 10.58
CA LEU A 64 -10.27 -2.95 11.18
C LEU A 64 -9.80 -3.94 10.11
N PRO A 65 -8.85 -4.84 10.42
CA PRO A 65 -8.41 -5.88 9.51
C PRO A 65 -9.44 -7.02 9.47
N VAL A 66 -10.38 -6.94 8.54
CA VAL A 66 -11.46 -7.95 8.40
C VAL A 66 -11.24 -8.90 7.22
N VAL A 67 -10.22 -8.66 6.40
CA VAL A 67 -9.90 -9.55 5.28
C VAL A 67 -9.36 -10.87 5.82
N GLU A 68 -10.12 -11.96 5.57
CA GLU A 68 -9.69 -13.34 5.81
C GLU A 68 -9.45 -14.02 4.48
N SER A 69 -8.28 -14.65 4.31
CA SER A 69 -7.84 -15.18 3.03
C SER A 69 -6.71 -16.20 3.19
N ASP A 70 -6.23 -16.73 2.07
CA ASP A 70 -5.05 -17.57 2.00
C ASP A 70 -3.74 -16.88 2.41
N TYR A 71 -3.73 -15.54 2.49
CA TYR A 71 -2.55 -14.74 2.86
C TYR A 71 -2.69 -13.94 4.15
N GLN A 72 -3.89 -13.85 4.72
CA GLN A 72 -4.15 -13.13 5.97
C GLN A 72 -5.18 -13.81 6.85
N LYS A 73 -4.92 -13.83 8.17
CA LYS A 73 -5.82 -14.36 9.21
C LYS A 73 -5.99 -13.30 10.30
N PRO A 74 -7.15 -12.64 10.42
CA PRO A 74 -7.47 -11.79 11.56
C PRO A 74 -7.46 -12.61 12.87
N GLN A 75 -6.94 -12.02 13.95
CA GLN A 75 -6.89 -12.64 15.29
C GLN A 75 -7.60 -11.78 16.35
N GLY A 76 -8.48 -10.90 15.88
CA GLY A 76 -9.30 -10.05 16.72
C GLY A 76 -8.69 -8.67 16.99
N SER A 77 -9.57 -7.79 17.46
CA SER A 77 -9.26 -6.40 17.78
C SER A 77 -9.86 -6.02 19.13
N LYS A 78 -9.18 -5.09 19.82
CA LYS A 78 -9.64 -4.48 21.07
C LYS A 78 -9.51 -2.98 20.92
N TRP A 79 -10.38 -2.24 21.59
CA TRP A 79 -10.35 -0.78 21.55
C TRP A 79 -10.71 -0.17 22.90
N SER A 80 -10.23 1.03 23.15
CA SER A 80 -10.49 1.83 24.34
C SER A 80 -10.47 3.32 23.95
N GLY A 81 -11.10 4.15 24.75
CA GLY A 81 -11.16 5.59 24.53
C GLY A 81 -12.11 6.27 25.49
N ASN A 82 -12.30 7.59 25.33
CA ASN A 82 -13.23 8.38 26.12
C ASN A 82 -14.55 8.69 25.37
N ALA A 83 -14.84 7.94 24.29
CA ALA A 83 -16.04 8.12 23.51
C ALA A 83 -17.30 7.68 24.28
N LYS A 84 -18.42 8.39 24.04
CA LYS A 84 -19.75 8.04 24.55
C LYS A 84 -20.30 6.78 23.87
N VAL A 85 -20.06 6.65 22.57
CA VAL A 85 -20.34 5.45 21.77
C VAL A 85 -19.02 4.92 21.25
N LEU A 86 -18.73 3.64 21.45
CA LEU A 86 -17.49 3.00 21.01
C LEU A 86 -17.77 1.54 20.67
N GLU A 87 -17.94 1.25 19.38
CA GLU A 87 -18.42 -0.04 18.91
C GLU A 87 -17.80 -0.44 17.58
N ALA A 88 -17.88 -1.74 17.24
CA ALA A 88 -17.56 -2.20 15.91
C ALA A 88 -18.73 -1.95 14.95
N ALA A 89 -18.40 -1.51 13.73
CA ALA A 89 -19.35 -1.31 12.65
C ALA A 89 -18.79 -1.83 11.33
N ASN A 90 -19.67 -2.04 10.35
CA ASN A 90 -19.27 -2.48 9.01
C ASN A 90 -19.94 -1.63 7.94
N ASP A 91 -19.22 -1.41 6.85
CA ASP A 91 -19.82 -0.90 5.62
C ASP A 91 -20.83 -1.93 5.07
N PRO A 92 -22.07 -1.52 4.74
CA PRO A 92 -23.12 -2.46 4.33
C PRO A 92 -22.89 -3.08 2.94
N GLN A 93 -22.08 -2.46 2.07
CA GLN A 93 -21.91 -2.90 0.68
C GLN A 93 -20.78 -3.92 0.52
N TYR A 94 -19.63 -3.66 1.14
CA TYR A 94 -18.43 -4.49 1.00
C TYR A 94 -18.01 -5.16 2.31
N GLY A 95 -18.65 -4.79 3.44
CA GLY A 95 -18.33 -5.35 4.74
C GLY A 95 -17.03 -4.83 5.36
N ALA A 96 -16.56 -3.63 4.94
CA ALA A 96 -15.38 -3.04 5.55
C ALA A 96 -15.60 -2.79 7.04
N GLY A 97 -14.85 -3.50 7.88
CA GLY A 97 -14.92 -3.37 9.33
C GLY A 97 -14.24 -2.10 9.82
N MET A 98 -14.82 -1.49 10.84
CA MET A 98 -14.26 -0.31 11.49
C MET A 98 -14.67 -0.24 12.95
N VAL A 99 -13.89 0.46 13.77
CA VAL A 99 -14.35 0.96 15.07
C VAL A 99 -15.01 2.31 14.83
N PHE A 100 -16.26 2.44 15.25
CA PHE A 100 -16.98 3.70 15.29
C PHE A 100 -16.90 4.28 16.69
N ALA A 101 -16.52 5.56 16.79
CA ALA A 101 -16.46 6.31 18.03
C ALA A 101 -17.25 7.62 17.88
N GLU A 102 -18.09 7.95 18.86
CA GLU A 102 -18.82 9.22 18.92
C GLU A 102 -18.63 9.87 20.29
N TRP A 103 -18.29 11.16 20.28
CA TRP A 103 -18.12 12.00 21.47
C TRP A 103 -19.18 13.10 21.52
N ALA A 104 -19.61 13.41 22.74
CA ALA A 104 -20.49 14.55 22.97
C ALA A 104 -19.78 15.86 22.58
N ALA A 105 -20.56 16.90 22.26
CA ALA A 105 -20.03 18.22 21.92
C ALA A 105 -19.19 18.85 23.04
N SER A 106 -19.36 18.40 24.28
CA SER A 106 -18.61 18.87 25.45
C SER A 106 -17.28 18.17 25.69
N GLU A 107 -16.92 17.14 24.89
CA GLU A 107 -15.64 16.44 25.05
C GLU A 107 -14.49 17.27 24.45
N PRO A 108 -13.56 17.78 25.26
CA PRO A 108 -12.51 18.68 24.76
C PRO A 108 -11.33 17.96 24.11
N ALA A 109 -11.15 16.66 24.40
CA ALA A 109 -10.00 15.87 23.96
C ALA A 109 -10.41 14.46 23.49
N PRO A 110 -11.19 14.35 22.39
CA PRO A 110 -11.62 13.06 21.85
C PRO A 110 -10.44 12.18 21.47
N PHE A 111 -10.38 10.95 22.00
CA PHE A 111 -9.41 9.97 21.59
C PHE A 111 -9.97 8.55 21.58
N VAL A 112 -9.40 7.72 20.71
CA VAL A 112 -9.64 6.28 20.66
C VAL A 112 -8.35 5.55 20.28
N GLU A 113 -8.13 4.40 20.88
CA GLU A 113 -7.03 3.50 20.55
C GLU A 113 -7.58 2.13 20.18
N VAL A 114 -7.09 1.59 19.07
CA VAL A 114 -7.47 0.27 18.53
C VAL A 114 -6.22 -0.58 18.39
N VAL A 115 -6.24 -1.77 19.01
CA VAL A 115 -5.18 -2.78 18.91
C VAL A 115 -5.73 -3.99 18.16
N SER A 116 -5.12 -4.35 17.04
CA SER A 116 -5.52 -5.50 16.22
C SER A 116 -4.37 -6.48 16.06
N ARG A 117 -4.67 -7.78 16.19
CA ARG A 117 -3.73 -8.87 15.92
C ARG A 117 -4.13 -9.62 14.66
N PHE A 118 -3.14 -10.06 13.93
CA PHE A 118 -3.33 -10.78 12.68
C PHE A 118 -2.08 -11.56 12.30
N GLN A 119 -2.25 -12.48 11.36
CA GLN A 119 -1.15 -13.17 10.71
C GLN A 119 -1.19 -12.89 9.22
N THR A 120 -0.03 -12.81 8.60
CA THR A 120 0.12 -12.72 7.15
C THR A 120 1.20 -13.68 6.67
N GLN A 121 1.13 -14.04 5.40
CA GLN A 121 2.19 -14.74 4.69
C GLN A 121 2.40 -14.12 3.31
N ASP A 122 3.52 -14.45 2.69
CA ASP A 122 3.76 -14.10 1.30
C ASP A 122 2.73 -14.74 0.38
N ARG A 123 2.52 -14.13 -0.77
CA ARG A 123 1.63 -14.65 -1.80
C ARG A 123 2.38 -14.78 -3.11
N ALA A 124 2.21 -15.91 -3.79
CA ALA A 124 2.73 -16.14 -5.12
C ALA A 124 1.91 -17.21 -5.82
N VAL A 125 1.56 -16.96 -7.07
CA VAL A 125 0.88 -17.92 -7.93
C VAL A 125 1.91 -18.83 -8.59
N ASP A 126 1.67 -20.12 -8.55
CA ASP A 126 2.39 -21.10 -9.37
C ASP A 126 1.68 -21.21 -10.74
N TRP A 127 2.17 -20.47 -11.72
CA TRP A 127 1.59 -20.43 -13.06
C TRP A 127 1.62 -21.78 -13.81
N THR A 128 2.35 -22.76 -13.29
CA THR A 128 2.39 -24.12 -13.86
C THR A 128 1.26 -25.01 -13.36
N LYS A 129 0.58 -24.60 -12.26
CA LYS A 129 -0.49 -25.35 -11.62
C LYS A 129 -1.83 -24.62 -11.77
N LYS A 130 -2.65 -25.09 -12.68
CA LYS A 130 -4.01 -24.60 -12.83
C LYS A 130 -4.92 -25.22 -11.76
N THR A 131 -5.62 -24.36 -11.03
CA THR A 131 -6.67 -24.76 -10.09
C THR A 131 -7.95 -24.07 -10.51
N PRO A 132 -8.79 -24.72 -11.34
CA PRO A 132 -10.00 -24.09 -11.86
C PRO A 132 -10.88 -23.54 -10.75
N ALA A 133 -11.21 -22.26 -10.84
CA ALA A 133 -12.07 -21.55 -9.92
C ALA A 133 -13.17 -20.81 -10.70
N ARG A 134 -14.33 -20.61 -10.08
CA ARG A 134 -15.44 -19.87 -10.68
C ARG A 134 -16.04 -18.91 -9.68
N LEU A 135 -16.35 -17.72 -10.14
CA LEU A 135 -17.26 -16.81 -9.45
C LEU A 135 -18.68 -17.06 -9.95
N ASP A 136 -19.65 -16.95 -9.08
CA ASP A 136 -21.05 -16.86 -9.50
C ASP A 136 -21.33 -15.53 -10.21
N ALA A 137 -22.45 -15.43 -10.89
CA ALA A 137 -22.80 -14.25 -11.67
C ALA A 137 -22.98 -12.98 -10.82
N ALA A 138 -23.35 -13.10 -9.53
CA ALA A 138 -23.48 -11.96 -8.65
C ALA A 138 -22.09 -11.41 -8.26
N MET A 139 -21.15 -12.32 -7.98
CA MET A 139 -19.76 -11.95 -7.69
C MET A 139 -19.04 -11.39 -8.91
N VAL A 140 -19.28 -11.92 -10.12
CA VAL A 140 -18.76 -11.32 -11.36
C VAL A 140 -19.27 -9.89 -11.49
N ARG A 141 -20.58 -9.67 -11.38
CA ARG A 141 -21.18 -8.32 -11.43
C ARG A 141 -20.59 -7.40 -10.37
N LYS A 142 -20.48 -7.87 -9.13
CA LYS A 142 -19.92 -7.09 -8.00
C LYS A 142 -18.50 -6.57 -8.31
N TRP A 143 -17.67 -7.39 -8.93
CA TRP A 143 -16.25 -7.08 -9.14
C TRP A 143 -15.93 -6.57 -10.55
N THR A 144 -16.95 -6.39 -11.40
CA THR A 144 -16.85 -5.67 -12.69
C THR A 144 -17.65 -4.36 -12.72
N GLN A 145 -18.46 -4.08 -11.67
CA GLN A 145 -19.26 -2.85 -11.61
C GLN A 145 -18.38 -1.62 -11.43
N PRO A 146 -18.84 -0.44 -11.90
CA PRO A 146 -18.17 0.83 -11.63
C PRO A 146 -18.26 1.23 -10.15
N THR A 147 -17.37 2.14 -9.75
CA THR A 147 -17.44 2.92 -8.52
C THR A 147 -17.29 4.40 -8.86
N ASP A 148 -17.50 5.30 -7.91
CA ASP A 148 -17.42 6.75 -8.18
C ASP A 148 -16.07 7.16 -8.78
N LEU A 149 -14.96 6.60 -8.26
CA LEU A 149 -13.60 6.93 -8.71
C LEU A 149 -13.12 6.06 -9.87
N MET A 150 -13.81 4.96 -10.15
CA MET A 150 -13.43 3.99 -11.18
C MET A 150 -14.65 3.65 -12.06
N PRO A 151 -15.10 4.56 -12.93
CA PRO A 151 -16.10 4.24 -13.95
C PRO A 151 -15.55 3.16 -14.89
N THR A 152 -16.46 2.41 -15.54
CA THR A 152 -16.11 1.34 -16.48
C THR A 152 -16.64 1.60 -17.90
N ASP A 153 -17.07 2.82 -18.18
CA ASP A 153 -17.57 3.33 -19.45
C ASP A 153 -16.71 4.50 -19.96
N GLY A 154 -17.12 5.11 -21.08
CA GLY A 154 -16.45 6.25 -21.69
C GLY A 154 -14.96 6.01 -21.92
N ILE A 155 -14.12 7.01 -21.60
CA ILE A 155 -12.66 6.95 -21.82
C ILE A 155 -12.00 5.75 -21.16
N VAL A 156 -12.52 5.27 -20.01
CA VAL A 156 -11.98 4.07 -19.33
C VAL A 156 -12.21 2.83 -20.16
N LYS A 157 -13.45 2.69 -20.72
CA LYS A 157 -13.79 1.58 -21.61
C LYS A 157 -13.00 1.63 -22.90
N ASP A 158 -12.94 2.79 -23.53
CA ASP A 158 -12.23 2.98 -24.79
C ASP A 158 -10.74 2.63 -24.64
N THR A 159 -10.10 3.08 -23.55
CA THR A 159 -8.71 2.76 -23.22
C THR A 159 -8.53 1.26 -22.95
N ALA A 160 -9.44 0.64 -22.20
CA ALA A 160 -9.37 -0.79 -21.93
C ALA A 160 -9.51 -1.63 -23.21
N ASP A 161 -10.40 -1.24 -24.11
CA ASP A 161 -10.61 -1.91 -25.41
C ASP A 161 -9.38 -1.77 -26.32
N GLU A 162 -8.77 -0.59 -26.37
CA GLU A 162 -7.52 -0.36 -27.10
C GLU A 162 -6.40 -1.28 -26.61
N ILE A 163 -6.17 -1.31 -25.28
CA ILE A 163 -5.11 -2.11 -24.67
C ILE A 163 -5.34 -3.61 -24.89
N THR A 164 -6.60 -4.04 -24.81
CA THR A 164 -6.96 -5.47 -24.88
C THR A 164 -7.35 -5.95 -26.27
N GLN A 165 -7.19 -5.10 -27.29
CA GLN A 165 -7.47 -5.48 -28.67
C GLN A 165 -6.73 -6.77 -29.06
N GLY A 166 -7.49 -7.75 -29.59
CA GLY A 166 -6.97 -9.06 -30.00
C GLY A 166 -6.63 -10.03 -28.86
N LYS A 167 -6.81 -9.65 -27.60
CA LYS A 167 -6.64 -10.53 -26.44
C LYS A 167 -7.89 -11.41 -26.25
N ARG A 168 -7.70 -12.72 -26.12
CA ARG A 168 -8.79 -13.71 -26.09
C ARG A 168 -9.15 -14.17 -24.69
N THR A 169 -8.15 -14.21 -23.79
CA THR A 169 -8.31 -14.72 -22.43
C THR A 169 -8.20 -13.59 -21.41
N ASP A 170 -8.79 -13.77 -20.23
CA ASP A 170 -8.66 -12.80 -19.13
C ASP A 170 -7.20 -12.63 -18.68
N PHE A 171 -6.41 -13.70 -18.72
CA PHE A 171 -4.98 -13.62 -18.46
C PHE A 171 -4.27 -12.68 -19.45
N GLU A 172 -4.51 -12.85 -20.76
CA GLU A 172 -3.88 -11.99 -21.79
C GLU A 172 -4.32 -10.53 -21.65
N LYS A 173 -5.60 -10.27 -21.31
CA LYS A 173 -6.11 -8.91 -21.07
C LYS A 173 -5.42 -8.28 -19.86
N VAL A 174 -5.37 -9.00 -18.72
CA VAL A 174 -4.75 -8.53 -17.49
C VAL A 174 -3.25 -8.27 -17.68
N GLN A 175 -2.56 -9.17 -18.40
CA GLN A 175 -1.14 -8.98 -18.72
C GLN A 175 -0.91 -7.71 -19.56
N ALA A 176 -1.75 -7.50 -20.59
CA ALA A 176 -1.65 -6.32 -21.45
C ALA A 176 -1.92 -5.01 -20.66
N ILE A 177 -2.92 -5.01 -19.78
CA ILE A 177 -3.23 -3.86 -18.92
C ILE A 177 -2.07 -3.61 -17.92
N TYR A 178 -1.54 -4.65 -17.29
CA TYR A 178 -0.41 -4.53 -16.38
C TYR A 178 0.83 -3.93 -17.06
N ASP A 179 1.18 -4.44 -18.22
CA ASP A 179 2.29 -3.93 -19.01
C ASP A 179 2.06 -2.48 -19.49
N TRP A 180 0.83 -2.14 -19.86
CA TRP A 180 0.45 -0.78 -20.23
C TRP A 180 0.61 0.19 -19.05
N ILE A 181 0.15 -0.19 -17.84
CA ILE A 181 0.35 0.59 -16.62
C ILE A 181 1.84 0.86 -16.39
N LEU A 182 2.68 -0.18 -16.45
CA LEU A 182 4.12 -0.04 -16.23
C LEU A 182 4.83 0.82 -17.28
N ALA A 183 4.30 0.83 -18.50
CA ALA A 183 4.88 1.61 -19.60
C ALA A 183 4.45 3.09 -19.59
N ASN A 184 3.26 3.40 -19.09
CA ASN A 184 2.65 4.71 -19.24
C ASN A 184 2.55 5.50 -17.93
N THR A 185 2.62 4.84 -16.77
CA THR A 185 2.49 5.50 -15.46
C THR A 185 3.82 5.57 -14.71
N TYR A 186 3.88 6.42 -13.71
CA TYR A 186 5.06 6.53 -12.85
C TYR A 186 4.69 6.93 -11.41
N ARG A 187 5.56 6.56 -10.49
CA ARG A 187 5.45 6.98 -9.10
C ARG A 187 5.77 8.46 -8.97
N GLU A 188 4.79 9.29 -8.51
CA GLU A 188 4.95 10.72 -8.25
C GLU A 188 5.04 10.97 -6.73
N PRO A 189 6.24 11.22 -6.19
CA PRO A 189 6.43 11.37 -4.74
C PRO A 189 5.69 12.56 -4.12
N THR A 190 5.38 13.60 -4.89
CA THR A 190 4.71 14.81 -4.40
C THR A 190 3.20 14.63 -4.22
N VAL A 191 2.60 13.59 -4.81
CA VAL A 191 1.18 13.26 -4.60
C VAL A 191 0.93 13.03 -3.12
N ARG A 192 -0.14 13.64 -2.60
CA ARG A 192 -0.51 13.59 -1.20
C ARG A 192 -1.07 12.22 -0.80
N GLY A 193 -0.64 11.68 0.34
CA GLY A 193 -1.09 10.37 0.83
C GLY A 193 -0.79 9.24 -0.16
N CYS A 194 -1.79 8.44 -0.49
CA CYS A 194 -1.73 7.36 -1.47
C CYS A 194 -2.30 7.74 -2.84
N GLY A 195 -2.66 9.00 -3.05
CA GLY A 195 -3.40 9.47 -4.21
C GLY A 195 -4.92 9.41 -4.00
N VAL A 196 -5.66 9.83 -5.00
CA VAL A 196 -7.14 9.90 -4.98
C VAL A 196 -7.77 8.66 -5.61
N GLY A 197 -7.16 8.14 -6.67
CA GLY A 197 -7.69 7.00 -7.42
C GLY A 197 -8.78 7.39 -8.43
N ASP A 198 -8.86 8.66 -8.84
CA ASP A 198 -9.76 9.10 -9.92
C ASP A 198 -9.18 8.75 -11.28
N ILE A 199 -9.47 7.56 -11.75
CA ILE A 199 -8.88 7.02 -12.98
C ILE A 199 -9.40 7.73 -14.24
N LYS A 200 -10.63 8.26 -14.22
CA LYS A 200 -11.18 9.02 -15.32
C LYS A 200 -10.40 10.32 -15.51
N ALA A 201 -10.18 11.06 -14.43
CA ALA A 201 -9.39 12.29 -14.48
C ALA A 201 -7.95 12.03 -14.94
N MET A 202 -7.32 10.92 -14.52
CA MET A 202 -5.99 10.52 -14.99
C MET A 202 -5.95 10.33 -16.51
N LEU A 203 -6.92 9.62 -17.08
CA LEU A 203 -7.00 9.35 -18.52
C LEU A 203 -7.34 10.61 -19.32
N GLU A 204 -8.32 11.42 -18.90
CA GLU A 204 -8.72 12.66 -19.57
C GLU A 204 -7.60 13.70 -19.61
N THR A 205 -6.88 13.85 -18.50
CA THR A 205 -5.78 14.83 -18.39
C THR A 205 -4.45 14.30 -18.91
N LYS A 206 -4.33 12.99 -19.14
CA LYS A 206 -3.09 12.29 -19.46
C LYS A 206 -2.00 12.52 -18.42
N ASN A 207 -2.40 12.82 -17.17
CA ASN A 207 -1.49 12.90 -16.04
C ASN A 207 -1.39 11.52 -15.36
N PHE A 208 -0.37 10.77 -15.74
CA PHE A 208 -0.15 9.40 -15.28
C PHE A 208 0.82 9.28 -14.09
N GLY A 209 1.21 10.41 -13.52
CA GLY A 209 1.96 10.43 -12.25
C GLY A 209 1.03 10.20 -11.07
N GLY A 210 1.34 9.21 -10.21
CA GLY A 210 0.47 8.88 -9.10
C GLY A 210 1.13 8.06 -7.98
N LYS A 211 0.32 7.67 -7.02
CA LYS A 211 0.70 6.71 -5.98
C LYS A 211 -0.14 5.44 -6.08
N CYS A 212 -0.14 4.64 -5.01
CA CYS A 212 -0.73 3.30 -5.08
C CYS A 212 -2.24 3.31 -5.39
N ALA A 213 -3.02 4.26 -4.84
CA ALA A 213 -4.45 4.35 -5.14
C ALA A 213 -4.71 4.78 -6.60
N ASP A 214 -3.83 5.60 -7.17
CA ASP A 214 -3.95 6.04 -8.56
C ASP A 214 -3.55 4.90 -9.53
N LEU A 215 -2.37 4.30 -9.35
CA LEU A 215 -1.83 3.31 -10.28
C LEU A 215 -2.55 1.95 -10.19
N ASN A 216 -2.79 1.46 -8.98
CA ASN A 216 -3.53 0.21 -8.79
C ASN A 216 -5.03 0.40 -9.08
N GLY A 217 -5.61 1.57 -8.74
CA GLY A 217 -6.97 1.92 -9.12
C GLY A 217 -7.17 1.94 -10.64
N LEU A 218 -6.22 2.54 -11.38
CA LEU A 218 -6.25 2.54 -12.85
C LEU A 218 -6.15 1.10 -13.41
N PHE A 219 -5.27 0.26 -12.86
CA PHE A 219 -5.19 -1.16 -13.22
C PHE A 219 -6.51 -1.90 -12.98
N VAL A 220 -7.13 -1.72 -11.81
CA VAL A 220 -8.40 -2.36 -11.43
C VAL A 220 -9.54 -1.85 -12.32
N GLY A 221 -9.65 -0.55 -12.53
CA GLY A 221 -10.71 0.03 -13.36
C GLY A 221 -10.64 -0.42 -14.83
N LEU A 222 -9.45 -0.42 -15.43
CA LEU A 222 -9.24 -0.94 -16.79
C LEU A 222 -9.53 -2.45 -16.88
N SER A 223 -9.16 -3.24 -15.87
CA SER A 223 -9.49 -4.67 -15.82
C SER A 223 -10.99 -4.90 -15.76
N ARG A 224 -11.73 -4.14 -14.91
CA ARG A 224 -13.20 -4.18 -14.83
C ARG A 224 -13.85 -3.79 -16.16
N ALA A 225 -13.38 -2.72 -16.79
CA ALA A 225 -13.87 -2.25 -18.08
C ALA A 225 -13.62 -3.27 -19.21
N ALA A 226 -12.55 -4.06 -19.13
CA ALA A 226 -12.27 -5.20 -20.02
C ALA A 226 -13.09 -6.46 -19.70
N GLY A 227 -13.96 -6.42 -18.67
CA GLY A 227 -14.83 -7.52 -18.25
C GLY A 227 -14.16 -8.51 -17.28
N VAL A 228 -12.97 -8.22 -16.77
CA VAL A 228 -12.26 -9.07 -15.81
C VAL A 228 -12.59 -8.63 -14.38
N PRO A 229 -13.11 -9.53 -13.51
CA PRO A 229 -13.36 -9.19 -12.12
C PRO A 229 -12.07 -8.78 -11.41
N ALA A 230 -12.08 -7.57 -10.83
CA ALA A 230 -10.90 -6.99 -10.19
C ALA A 230 -11.28 -6.15 -8.96
N ARG A 231 -10.38 -6.04 -7.98
CA ARG A 231 -10.59 -5.25 -6.77
C ARG A 231 -9.30 -4.67 -6.22
N ASP A 232 -9.38 -3.46 -5.69
CA ASP A 232 -8.34 -2.92 -4.81
C ASP A 232 -8.46 -3.56 -3.43
N ILE A 233 -7.33 -3.64 -2.74
CA ILE A 233 -7.25 -4.03 -1.35
C ILE A 233 -6.53 -2.92 -0.61
N TYR A 234 -7.21 -2.28 0.30
CA TYR A 234 -6.70 -1.16 1.08
C TYR A 234 -6.04 -1.64 2.35
N GLY A 235 -4.80 -1.18 2.59
CA GLY A 235 -4.02 -1.71 3.69
C GLY A 235 -2.83 -0.85 4.10
N ILE A 236 -1.91 -1.45 4.85
CA ILE A 236 -0.74 -0.76 5.40
C ILE A 236 0.45 -1.72 5.51
N ARG A 237 1.67 -1.24 5.24
CA ARG A 237 2.89 -2.01 5.48
C ARG A 237 3.18 -2.06 6.97
N VAL A 238 3.56 -3.24 7.47
CA VAL A 238 3.73 -3.51 8.91
C VAL A 238 5.13 -3.92 9.30
N ALA A 239 6.00 -4.21 8.33
CA ALA A 239 7.38 -4.59 8.56
C ALA A 239 8.28 -4.18 7.37
N PRO A 240 9.61 -4.11 7.56
CA PRO A 240 10.57 -4.01 6.47
C PRO A 240 10.42 -5.17 5.49
N SER A 241 10.87 -4.98 4.24
CA SER A 241 10.95 -6.07 3.28
C SER A 241 12.05 -7.07 3.69
N ALA A 242 11.71 -8.35 3.73
CA ALA A 242 12.67 -9.44 3.97
C ALA A 242 13.65 -9.63 2.80
N PHE A 243 13.38 -9.03 1.65
CA PHE A 243 14.21 -9.07 0.45
C PHE A 243 15.14 -7.85 0.32
N GLY A 244 15.12 -6.93 1.32
CA GLY A 244 16.01 -5.77 1.38
C GLY A 244 15.56 -4.56 0.57
N TYR A 245 14.35 -4.57 0.00
CA TYR A 245 13.78 -3.41 -0.69
C TYR A 245 13.23 -2.40 0.32
N LYS A 246 13.91 -1.27 0.49
CA LYS A 246 13.46 -0.21 1.40
C LYS A 246 12.14 0.44 0.94
N SER A 247 11.94 0.52 -0.38
CA SER A 247 10.71 1.07 -0.97
C SER A 247 9.48 0.18 -0.75
N LEU A 248 9.67 -1.13 -0.57
CA LEU A 248 8.59 -2.12 -0.48
C LEU A 248 8.27 -2.56 0.95
N GLY A 249 8.83 -1.90 1.96
CA GLY A 249 8.61 -2.19 3.38
C GLY A 249 8.26 -0.96 4.21
N ALA A 250 7.97 -1.17 5.49
CA ALA A 250 7.92 -0.14 6.51
C ALA A 250 9.32 0.09 7.09
N GLY A 251 9.77 1.36 7.13
CA GLY A 251 11.13 1.71 7.57
C GLY A 251 11.32 1.77 9.09
N SER A 252 10.23 1.72 9.88
CA SER A 252 10.25 1.80 11.34
C SER A 252 9.01 1.15 11.95
N ALA A 253 8.97 1.05 13.29
CA ALA A 253 7.78 0.60 14.02
C ALA A 253 6.62 1.60 13.95
N THR A 254 6.89 2.89 13.74
CA THR A 254 5.86 3.91 13.49
C THR A 254 5.54 3.93 12.01
N ILE A 255 4.36 3.44 11.67
CA ILE A 255 3.92 3.19 10.29
C ILE A 255 2.78 4.10 9.84
N SER A 256 2.56 5.23 10.53
CA SER A 256 1.44 6.16 10.24
C SER A 256 1.41 6.70 8.81
N LYS A 257 2.51 6.55 8.04
CA LYS A 257 2.62 6.97 6.64
C LYS A 257 2.92 5.80 5.69
N ALA A 258 2.70 4.56 6.14
CA ALA A 258 3.01 3.35 5.39
C ALA A 258 1.79 2.71 4.72
N GLN A 259 0.69 3.45 4.57
CA GLN A 259 -0.49 2.99 3.84
C GLN A 259 -0.11 2.59 2.42
N HIS A 260 -0.69 1.50 1.97
CA HIS A 260 -0.49 0.98 0.63
C HIS A 260 -1.68 0.13 0.22
N CYS A 261 -2.27 0.42 -0.93
CA CYS A 261 -3.27 -0.44 -1.56
C CYS A 261 -2.58 -1.37 -2.57
N ARG A 262 -3.16 -2.54 -2.75
CA ARG A 262 -2.79 -3.57 -3.72
C ARG A 262 -3.99 -3.92 -4.57
N ALA A 263 -3.81 -4.72 -5.60
CA ALA A 263 -4.88 -5.15 -6.47
C ALA A 263 -4.97 -6.67 -6.56
N GLU A 264 -6.15 -7.18 -6.88
CA GLU A 264 -6.40 -8.55 -7.28
C GLU A 264 -7.27 -8.60 -8.52
N VAL A 265 -7.03 -9.58 -9.35
CA VAL A 265 -7.90 -9.98 -10.46
C VAL A 265 -8.32 -11.43 -10.30
N PHE A 266 -9.52 -11.77 -10.77
CA PHE A 266 -9.98 -13.16 -10.78
C PHE A 266 -9.71 -13.80 -12.13
N LEU A 267 -8.91 -14.86 -12.11
CA LEU A 267 -8.61 -15.67 -13.30
C LEU A 267 -9.18 -17.08 -13.12
N GLN A 268 -9.93 -17.59 -14.08
CA GLN A 268 -10.64 -18.88 -13.97
C GLN A 268 -9.74 -20.06 -13.61
N ASP A 269 -8.48 -20.03 -14.06
CA ASP A 269 -7.51 -21.11 -13.79
C ASP A 269 -6.75 -20.96 -12.46
N TYR A 270 -6.90 -19.82 -11.76
CA TYR A 270 -6.04 -19.47 -10.60
C TYR A 270 -6.78 -18.84 -9.42
N GLY A 271 -8.08 -18.51 -9.58
CA GLY A 271 -8.84 -17.78 -8.55
C GLY A 271 -8.43 -16.30 -8.47
N TRP A 272 -8.46 -15.73 -7.27
CA TRP A 272 -8.00 -14.37 -7.00
C TRP A 272 -6.48 -14.30 -7.02
N VAL A 273 -5.93 -13.53 -7.92
CA VAL A 273 -4.49 -13.40 -8.20
C VAL A 273 -4.00 -12.02 -7.78
N ALA A 274 -2.91 -12.01 -7.06
CA ALA A 274 -2.21 -10.81 -6.58
C ALA A 274 -1.61 -9.98 -7.71
N MET A 275 -1.81 -8.65 -7.67
CA MET A 275 -1.24 -7.70 -8.63
C MET A 275 -0.79 -6.43 -7.91
N ASP A 276 0.40 -5.93 -8.24
CA ASP A 276 0.89 -4.67 -7.65
C ASP A 276 1.80 -3.88 -8.60
N PRO A 277 1.25 -3.33 -9.70
CA PRO A 277 2.05 -2.49 -10.59
C PRO A 277 2.55 -1.20 -9.91
N ALA A 278 1.85 -0.70 -8.89
CA ALA A 278 2.29 0.49 -8.14
C ALA A 278 3.60 0.24 -7.36
N ASP A 279 3.84 -0.98 -6.87
CA ASP A 279 5.09 -1.32 -6.21
C ASP A 279 6.27 -1.45 -7.19
N VAL A 280 6.02 -1.87 -8.42
CA VAL A 280 7.05 -1.83 -9.48
C VAL A 280 7.45 -0.37 -9.75
N ALA A 281 6.48 0.52 -9.93
CA ALA A 281 6.73 1.95 -10.13
C ALA A 281 7.42 2.58 -8.91
N LYS A 282 7.08 2.14 -7.70
CA LYS A 282 7.71 2.60 -6.46
C LYS A 282 9.16 2.15 -6.34
N ALA A 283 9.46 0.89 -6.66
CA ALA A 283 10.83 0.38 -6.71
C ALA A 283 11.68 1.16 -7.73
N ALA A 284 11.12 1.45 -8.91
CA ALA A 284 11.79 2.26 -9.92
C ALA A 284 12.11 3.68 -9.45
N ARG A 285 11.26 4.27 -8.62
CA ARG A 285 11.38 5.69 -8.25
C ARG A 285 12.03 5.95 -6.89
N GLU A 286 11.85 5.04 -5.91
CA GLU A 286 12.17 5.29 -4.50
C GLU A 286 13.19 4.29 -3.91
N GLU A 287 13.64 3.26 -4.65
CA GLU A 287 14.62 2.30 -4.14
C GLU A 287 16.01 2.93 -4.03
N THR A 288 16.37 3.77 -4.98
CA THR A 288 17.61 4.57 -4.99
C THR A 288 17.29 6.07 -5.03
N ALA A 289 18.31 6.91 -4.97
CA ALA A 289 18.15 8.36 -5.19
C ALA A 289 17.83 8.67 -6.66
N GLU A 290 18.26 7.82 -7.58
CA GLU A 290 18.04 7.94 -9.00
C GLU A 290 16.74 7.27 -9.43
N TRP A 291 16.10 7.80 -10.46
CA TRP A 291 14.97 7.13 -11.12
C TRP A 291 15.49 5.99 -11.99
N LEU A 292 15.21 4.77 -11.57
CA LEU A 292 15.66 3.58 -12.26
C LEU A 292 14.80 3.28 -13.49
N LYS A 293 15.44 2.81 -14.55
CA LYS A 293 14.73 2.29 -15.71
C LYS A 293 14.09 0.93 -15.40
N VAL A 294 13.12 0.55 -16.21
CA VAL A 294 12.35 -0.70 -16.03
C VAL A 294 13.23 -1.97 -16.17
N ASP A 295 14.33 -1.90 -16.92
CA ASP A 295 15.30 -2.96 -17.13
C ASP A 295 16.44 -2.96 -16.09
N HIS A 296 16.48 -1.98 -15.19
CA HIS A 296 17.45 -1.98 -14.11
C HIS A 296 17.25 -3.20 -13.22
N PRO A 297 18.33 -3.90 -12.78
CA PRO A 297 18.22 -5.19 -12.05
C PRO A 297 17.27 -5.17 -10.86
N LEU A 298 17.23 -4.07 -10.10
CA LEU A 298 16.32 -3.91 -8.95
C LEU A 298 14.84 -3.89 -9.37
N VAL A 299 14.51 -3.28 -10.49
CA VAL A 299 13.14 -3.21 -11.01
C VAL A 299 12.76 -4.48 -11.75
N ALA A 300 13.67 -5.01 -12.59
CA ALA A 300 13.49 -6.24 -13.33
C ALA A 300 13.28 -7.47 -12.42
N ALA A 301 13.87 -7.47 -11.21
CA ALA A 301 13.69 -8.54 -10.24
C ALA A 301 12.27 -8.55 -9.62
N VAL A 302 11.65 -7.40 -9.38
CA VAL A 302 10.32 -7.31 -8.73
C VAL A 302 9.17 -7.37 -9.74
N ARG A 303 9.36 -6.83 -10.95
CA ARG A 303 8.30 -6.71 -11.96
C ARG A 303 7.55 -8.02 -12.23
N PRO A 304 8.20 -9.16 -12.56
CA PRO A 304 7.49 -10.41 -12.83
C PRO A 304 6.89 -11.06 -11.57
N LYS A 305 7.39 -10.73 -10.39
CA LYS A 305 6.93 -11.30 -9.12
C LYS A 305 5.72 -10.56 -8.56
N LEU A 306 5.58 -9.27 -8.87
CA LEU A 306 4.42 -8.46 -8.50
C LEU A 306 3.24 -8.63 -9.48
N PHE A 307 3.41 -9.41 -10.53
CA PHE A 307 2.37 -10.04 -11.32
C PHE A 307 2.15 -11.47 -10.83
N GLY A 308 1.24 -11.65 -9.90
CA GLY A 308 0.93 -12.95 -9.30
C GLY A 308 1.37 -13.12 -7.85
N GLY A 309 2.02 -12.13 -7.23
CA GLY A 309 2.50 -12.26 -5.86
C GLY A 309 2.82 -10.95 -5.15
N TRP A 310 3.07 -11.04 -3.87
CA TRP A 310 3.59 -9.97 -3.02
C TRP A 310 4.17 -10.52 -1.73
N GLU A 311 4.94 -9.70 -1.04
CA GLU A 311 5.47 -10.00 0.28
C GLU A 311 4.42 -9.78 1.37
N GLY A 312 4.35 -10.68 2.37
CA GLY A 312 3.41 -10.64 3.50
C GLY A 312 3.84 -9.69 4.64
N ASN A 313 4.61 -8.65 4.36
CA ASN A 313 4.94 -7.57 5.28
C ASN A 313 3.87 -6.45 5.30
N TRP A 314 2.64 -6.79 5.00
CA TRP A 314 1.54 -5.88 4.75
C TRP A 314 0.23 -6.45 5.30
N LEU A 315 -0.61 -5.57 5.86
CA LEU A 315 -1.93 -5.84 6.39
C LEU A 315 -3.00 -5.33 5.41
N ALA A 316 -3.97 -6.18 5.05
CA ALA A 316 -5.19 -5.79 4.36
C ALA A 316 -6.28 -5.41 5.37
N TYR A 317 -6.83 -4.20 5.25
CA TYR A 317 -8.01 -3.82 6.00
C TYR A 317 -9.29 -4.30 5.32
N ASN A 318 -9.52 -3.89 4.09
CA ASN A 318 -10.75 -4.17 3.35
C ASN A 318 -10.55 -4.02 1.82
N VAL A 319 -11.65 -4.29 1.07
CA VAL A 319 -11.74 -4.17 -0.40
C VAL A 319 -12.85 -3.19 -0.81
N ALA A 320 -13.22 -2.27 0.08
CA ALA A 320 -14.42 -1.46 -0.07
C ALA A 320 -14.17 -0.17 -0.85
N HIS A 321 -15.14 0.17 -1.67
CA HIS A 321 -15.22 1.43 -2.39
C HIS A 321 -16.49 2.17 -1.98
N ASP A 322 -16.51 3.49 -2.13
CA ASP A 322 -17.69 4.34 -1.86
C ASP A 322 -18.27 4.10 -0.47
N VAL A 323 -17.37 4.00 0.53
CA VAL A 323 -17.68 3.53 1.88
C VAL A 323 -18.60 4.50 2.60
N LYS A 324 -19.75 4.01 3.03
CA LYS A 324 -20.68 4.75 3.90
C LYS A 324 -20.25 4.55 5.35
N LEU A 325 -19.77 5.62 5.95
CA LEU A 325 -19.38 5.60 7.36
C LEU A 325 -20.65 5.76 8.25
N PRO A 326 -20.85 4.93 9.28
CA PRO A 326 -22.01 5.01 10.16
C PRO A 326 -22.17 6.41 10.76
N ASN A 327 -23.38 6.96 10.70
CA ASN A 327 -23.74 8.27 11.24
C ASN A 327 -22.93 9.48 10.69
N ALA A 328 -22.15 9.29 9.62
CA ALA A 328 -21.42 10.39 9.00
C ALA A 328 -22.36 11.44 8.38
N GLN A 329 -22.03 12.70 8.56
CA GLN A 329 -22.73 13.84 7.95
C GLN A 329 -22.02 14.33 6.69
N ALA A 330 -20.71 14.18 6.63
CA ALA A 330 -19.88 14.64 5.52
C ALA A 330 -19.84 13.67 4.31
N GLY A 331 -20.80 12.75 4.21
CA GLY A 331 -20.92 11.83 3.08
C GLY A 331 -19.97 10.62 3.14
N LYS A 332 -19.92 9.86 2.01
CA LYS A 332 -19.08 8.68 1.86
C LYS A 332 -17.62 9.04 1.58
N VAL A 333 -16.73 8.07 1.75
CA VAL A 333 -15.33 8.16 1.34
C VAL A 333 -15.06 7.18 0.20
N GLY A 334 -14.17 7.54 -0.72
CA GLY A 334 -13.84 6.69 -1.87
C GLY A 334 -13.30 5.32 -1.46
N PHE A 335 -12.50 5.30 -0.38
CA PHE A 335 -11.95 4.08 0.23
C PHE A 335 -11.64 4.30 1.72
N LEU A 336 -11.56 3.22 2.50
CA LEU A 336 -11.27 3.27 3.94
C LEU A 336 -9.91 2.59 4.24
N MET A 337 -8.84 3.38 4.16
CA MET A 337 -7.48 2.93 4.47
C MET A 337 -6.83 3.77 5.59
N TYR A 338 -7.27 5.01 5.73
CA TYR A 338 -6.87 5.92 6.79
C TYR A 338 -7.96 5.97 7.86
N PRO A 339 -7.63 6.21 9.13
CA PRO A 339 -8.62 6.67 10.10
C PRO A 339 -9.35 7.89 9.54
N GLN A 340 -10.65 7.98 9.77
CA GLN A 340 -11.50 9.09 9.37
C GLN A 340 -12.05 9.76 10.60
N ALA A 341 -12.30 11.08 10.55
CA ALA A 341 -12.99 11.78 11.59
C ALA A 341 -13.85 12.92 11.03
N GLU A 342 -14.89 13.30 11.77
CA GLU A 342 -15.65 14.53 11.55
C GLU A 342 -15.97 15.18 12.88
N THR A 343 -16.13 16.51 12.88
CA THR A 343 -16.57 17.29 14.03
C THR A 343 -17.45 18.43 13.54
N GLY A 344 -18.59 18.65 14.23
CA GLY A 344 -19.59 19.61 13.78
C GLY A 344 -20.18 19.30 12.39
N GLY A 345 -20.13 18.07 11.95
CA GLY A 345 -20.61 17.63 10.62
C GLY A 345 -19.58 17.81 9.49
N GLU A 346 -18.39 18.33 9.77
CA GLU A 346 -17.34 18.52 8.77
C GLU A 346 -16.26 17.45 8.87
N ARG A 347 -15.88 16.87 7.71
CA ARG A 347 -14.80 15.87 7.61
C ARG A 347 -13.45 16.51 7.91
N ARG A 348 -12.70 15.88 8.81
CA ARG A 348 -11.30 16.22 9.01
C ARG A 348 -10.43 15.55 7.94
N ASP A 349 -9.40 16.26 7.55
CA ASP A 349 -8.43 15.73 6.60
C ASP A 349 -7.50 14.74 7.29
N SER A 350 -7.55 13.47 6.91
CA SER A 350 -6.70 12.39 7.45
C SER A 350 -5.20 12.59 7.22
N LEU A 351 -4.81 13.58 6.41
CA LEU A 351 -3.43 13.91 6.10
C LEU A 351 -3.00 15.26 6.70
N ASP A 352 -3.85 15.86 7.55
CA ASP A 352 -3.56 17.10 8.27
C ASP A 352 -3.41 16.82 9.78
N PRO A 353 -2.17 16.68 10.29
CA PRO A 353 -1.91 16.36 11.70
C PRO A 353 -2.24 17.52 12.67
N ASP A 354 -2.47 18.72 12.17
CA ASP A 354 -2.77 19.91 13.01
C ASP A 354 -4.24 19.94 13.48
N THR A 355 -5.10 19.21 12.78
CA THR A 355 -6.53 19.11 13.10
C THR A 355 -6.98 17.69 13.41
N PHE A 356 -6.35 16.71 12.81
CA PHE A 356 -6.64 15.29 13.02
C PHE A 356 -5.34 14.49 13.14
N LYS A 357 -5.00 14.13 14.36
CA LYS A 357 -3.76 13.40 14.65
C LYS A 357 -4.02 11.93 14.86
N TYR A 358 -3.24 11.09 14.20
CA TYR A 358 -3.19 9.66 14.54
C TYR A 358 -1.76 9.12 14.45
N THR A 359 -1.52 8.10 15.25
CA THR A 359 -0.28 7.33 15.24
C THR A 359 -0.63 5.87 15.03
N ILE A 360 0.05 5.24 14.09
CA ILE A 360 -0.06 3.81 13.83
C ILE A 360 1.31 3.19 14.08
N THR A 361 1.35 2.17 14.94
CA THR A 361 2.57 1.41 15.21
C THR A 361 2.33 -0.06 14.94
N ALA A 362 3.37 -0.78 14.52
CA ALA A 362 3.33 -2.22 14.32
C ALA A 362 4.51 -2.90 15.00
N ARG A 363 4.29 -4.13 15.48
CA ARG A 363 5.32 -5.01 15.99
C ARG A 363 5.07 -6.45 15.58
N THR A 364 6.13 -7.19 15.38
CA THR A 364 6.08 -8.65 15.20
C THR A 364 5.84 -9.31 16.58
N LEU A 365 5.06 -10.38 16.60
CA LEU A 365 4.74 -11.16 17.80
C LEU A 365 5.58 -12.44 17.87
#